data_6cd587973ac1bb184d9756dcf2d04e2d
#
_entry.id   6cd587973ac1bb184d9756dcf2d04e2d
#
_cell.length_a   1.000
_cell.length_b   1.000
_cell.length_c   1.000
_cell.angle_alpha   90.00
_cell.angle_beta   90.00
_cell.angle_gamma   90.00
#
_symmetry.space_group_name_H-M   'P 1'
#
loop_
_entity.id
_entity.type
_entity.pdbx_description
1 polymer ?
#
loop_
_entity_poly.entity_id
_entity_poly.type
_entity_poly.pdbx_seq_one_letter_code
_entity_poly.pdbx_strand_id
1 'polypeptide(L)'
;MTLRKILVLDGVTAVCRFRDDGVLMEAQGILSQDLMERLAKFAQWYRRMVSSNTDVFSLFSQMRGWSPSQGWIVQGDKMTVCSAGNMVCMFENAQGSLNEIMQALGEAAHE
;
A
#
# COMPACT_ATOMS: atom_id res chain seq x y z
N MET A 1 -6.13 -4.13 16.93
CA MET A 1 -4.93 -4.13 16.09
C MET A 1 -5.27 -3.66 14.70
N THR A 2 -4.53 -2.72 14.22
CA THR A 2 -4.83 -2.02 12.98
C THR A 2 -4.84 -2.94 11.76
N LEU A 3 -3.88 -3.87 11.66
CA LEU A 3 -3.79 -4.77 10.52
C LEU A 3 -5.00 -5.68 10.40
N ARG A 4 -5.55 -6.12 11.52
CA ARG A 4 -6.74 -6.97 11.52
C ARG A 4 -7.97 -6.26 10.98
N LYS A 5 -8.11 -4.97 11.25
CA LYS A 5 -9.22 -4.18 10.75
C LYS A 5 -9.21 -4.11 9.23
N ILE A 6 -8.02 -4.06 8.64
CA ILE A 6 -7.87 -4.04 7.19
C ILE A 6 -8.11 -5.43 6.62
N LEU A 7 -7.58 -6.47 7.28
CA LEU A 7 -7.68 -7.83 6.80
C LEU A 7 -9.12 -8.32 6.71
N VAL A 8 -10.02 -7.81 7.56
CA VAL A 8 -11.44 -8.22 7.52
C VAL A 8 -12.24 -7.56 6.39
N LEU A 9 -11.66 -6.59 5.69
CA LEU A 9 -12.31 -6.00 4.53
C LEU A 9 -12.41 -7.02 3.40
N ASP A 10 -13.48 -6.93 2.63
CA ASP A 10 -13.73 -7.90 1.54
C ASP A 10 -12.56 -7.92 0.55
N GLY A 11 -12.13 -9.12 0.21
CA GLY A 11 -11.11 -9.34 -0.81
C GLY A 11 -9.67 -9.20 -0.35
N VAL A 12 -9.42 -8.69 0.85
CA VAL A 12 -8.06 -8.50 1.34
C VAL A 12 -7.42 -9.86 1.65
N THR A 13 -6.27 -10.13 1.03
CA THR A 13 -5.51 -11.37 1.23
C THR A 13 -4.33 -11.20 2.15
N ALA A 14 -3.74 -10.00 2.19
CA ALA A 14 -2.58 -9.73 3.03
C ALA A 14 -2.46 -8.26 3.31
N VAL A 15 -1.96 -7.92 4.48
CA VAL A 15 -1.62 -6.55 4.85
C VAL A 15 -0.34 -6.59 5.68
N CYS A 16 0.57 -5.67 5.39
CA CYS A 16 1.89 -5.62 6.02
C CYS A 16 2.22 -4.19 6.44
N ARG A 17 3.00 -4.08 7.50
CA ARG A 17 3.66 -2.85 7.90
C ARG A 17 5.17 -3.07 7.77
N PHE A 18 5.88 -2.13 7.16
CA PHE A 18 7.31 -2.24 6.90
C PHE A 18 8.04 -0.98 7.36
N ARG A 19 9.35 -1.14 7.61
CA ARG A 19 10.22 0.00 7.95
C ARG A 19 10.70 0.69 6.68
N ASP A 20 11.31 1.85 6.86
CA ASP A 20 11.84 2.63 5.74
C ASP A 20 12.92 1.88 4.94
N ASP A 21 13.58 0.90 5.57
CA ASP A 21 14.58 0.05 4.90
C ASP A 21 13.98 -1.19 4.24
N GLY A 22 12.65 -1.35 4.27
CA GLY A 22 11.95 -2.46 3.66
C GLY A 22 11.84 -3.71 4.54
N VAL A 23 12.28 -3.64 5.79
CA VAL A 23 12.15 -4.76 6.71
C VAL A 23 10.71 -4.88 7.19
N LEU A 24 10.17 -6.09 7.12
CA LEU A 24 8.81 -6.38 7.56
C LEU A 24 8.70 -6.24 9.07
N MET A 25 7.74 -5.42 9.51
CA MET A 25 7.48 -5.21 10.93
C MET A 25 6.34 -6.07 11.43
N GLU A 26 5.23 -6.09 10.71
CA GLU A 26 4.03 -6.84 11.05
C GLU A 26 3.36 -7.30 9.77
N ALA A 27 2.70 -8.45 9.82
CA ALA A 27 1.96 -8.96 8.68
C ALA A 27 0.78 -9.79 9.16
N GLN A 28 -0.33 -9.70 8.43
CA GLN A 28 -1.51 -10.52 8.63
C GLN A 28 -2.03 -10.96 7.26
N GLY A 29 -2.48 -12.18 7.16
CA GLY A 29 -3.07 -12.67 5.92
C GLY A 29 -2.68 -14.10 5.61
N ILE A 30 -2.99 -14.52 4.37
CA ILE A 30 -2.84 -15.91 3.93
C ILE A 30 -1.55 -16.19 3.17
N LEU A 31 -0.72 -15.17 2.96
CA LEU A 31 0.57 -15.36 2.27
C LEU A 31 1.60 -15.97 3.23
N SER A 32 2.57 -16.72 2.66
CA SER A 32 3.69 -17.24 3.43
C SER A 32 4.55 -16.10 3.96
N GLN A 33 5.37 -16.41 4.99
CA GLN A 33 6.30 -15.43 5.55
C GLN A 33 7.24 -14.87 4.47
N ASP A 34 7.74 -15.74 3.59
CA ASP A 34 8.63 -15.34 2.51
C ASP A 34 7.95 -14.36 1.56
N LEU A 35 6.69 -14.62 1.19
CA LEU A 35 5.94 -13.73 0.31
C LEU A 35 5.61 -12.40 1.00
N MET A 36 5.32 -12.43 2.30
CA MET A 36 5.09 -11.21 3.07
C MET A 36 6.34 -10.32 3.09
N GLU A 37 7.51 -10.92 3.28
CA GLU A 37 8.77 -10.20 3.27
C GLU A 37 9.07 -9.59 1.90
N ARG A 38 8.77 -10.34 0.83
CA ARG A 38 8.94 -9.85 -0.55
C ARG A 38 7.98 -8.69 -0.83
N LEU A 39 6.76 -8.79 -0.35
CA LEU A 39 5.77 -7.73 -0.50
C LEU A 39 6.24 -6.45 0.19
N ALA A 40 6.78 -6.56 1.40
CA ALA A 40 7.30 -5.41 2.12
C ALA A 40 8.47 -4.75 1.39
N LYS A 41 9.40 -5.55 0.86
CA LYS A 41 10.54 -5.04 0.10
C LYS A 41 10.10 -4.36 -1.19
N PHE A 42 9.14 -4.96 -1.89
CA PHE A 42 8.56 -4.38 -3.09
C PHE A 42 7.91 -3.03 -2.79
N ALA A 43 7.16 -2.96 -1.71
CA ALA A 43 6.46 -1.74 -1.33
C ALA A 43 7.45 -0.62 -0.99
N GLN A 44 8.52 -0.94 -0.27
CA GLN A 44 9.55 0.03 0.07
C GLN A 44 10.27 0.55 -1.19
N TRP A 45 10.63 -0.35 -2.09
CA TRP A 45 11.28 0.01 -3.34
C TRP A 45 10.37 0.90 -4.19
N TYR A 46 9.10 0.52 -4.32
CA TYR A 46 8.15 1.29 -5.11
C TYR A 46 7.89 2.67 -4.51
N ARG A 47 7.77 2.73 -3.18
CA ARG A 47 7.62 3.99 -2.46
C ARG A 47 8.79 4.94 -2.73
N ARG A 48 10.01 4.40 -2.72
CA ARG A 48 11.20 5.17 -3.01
C ARG A 48 11.20 5.68 -4.44
N MET A 49 10.79 4.84 -5.38
CA MET A 49 10.72 5.23 -6.79
C MET A 49 9.69 6.34 -7.01
N VAL A 50 8.52 6.24 -6.39
CA VAL A 50 7.49 7.27 -6.49
C VAL A 50 7.98 8.57 -5.85
N SER A 51 8.64 8.49 -4.71
CA SER A 51 9.18 9.67 -4.03
C SER A 51 10.27 10.37 -4.84
N SER A 52 11.11 9.61 -5.55
CA SER A 52 12.17 10.19 -6.37
C SER A 52 11.63 10.95 -7.59
N ASN A 53 10.39 10.68 -7.96
CA ASN A 53 9.72 11.39 -9.06
C ASN A 53 8.90 12.59 -8.57
N THR A 54 9.02 12.95 -7.30
CA THR A 54 8.27 14.06 -6.72
C THR A 54 8.57 15.39 -7.45
N ASP A 55 9.81 15.60 -7.88
CA ASP A 55 10.18 16.82 -8.59
C ASP A 55 9.42 16.93 -9.92
N VAL A 56 9.25 15.80 -10.61
CA VAL A 56 8.47 15.77 -11.85
C VAL A 56 7.00 16.09 -11.53
N PHE A 57 6.46 15.46 -10.50
CA PHE A 57 5.07 15.72 -10.10
C PHE A 57 4.89 17.15 -9.61
N SER A 58 5.88 17.77 -8.98
CA SER A 58 5.77 19.13 -8.50
C SER A 58 5.63 20.14 -9.63
N LEU A 59 6.10 19.82 -10.83
CA LEU A 59 5.87 20.67 -12.00
C LEU A 59 4.39 20.74 -12.34
N PHE A 60 3.66 19.65 -12.07
CA PHE A 60 2.24 19.59 -12.32
C PHE A 60 1.42 20.04 -11.11
N SER A 61 2.03 20.17 -9.93
CA SER A 61 1.33 20.59 -8.72
C SER A 61 0.80 22.01 -8.79
N GLN A 62 1.36 22.82 -9.70
CA GLN A 62 0.82 24.15 -9.99
C GLN A 62 -0.49 24.07 -10.75
N MET A 63 -0.81 22.91 -11.31
CA MET A 63 -2.07 22.65 -11.96
C MET A 63 -3.08 22.17 -10.93
N ARG A 64 -4.32 22.56 -11.14
CA ARG A 64 -5.40 22.23 -10.20
C ARG A 64 -5.58 20.71 -10.10
N GLY A 65 -5.66 20.19 -8.88
CA GLY A 65 -5.93 18.78 -8.63
C GLY A 65 -4.70 17.91 -8.50
N TRP A 66 -3.51 18.43 -8.71
CA TRP A 66 -2.29 17.66 -8.55
C TRP A 66 -1.67 17.94 -7.19
N SER A 67 -1.38 16.86 -6.45
CA SER A 67 -0.68 16.93 -5.18
C SER A 67 0.25 15.73 -5.07
N PRO A 68 1.34 15.83 -4.26
CA PRO A 68 2.22 14.69 -4.04
C PRO A 68 1.41 13.53 -3.47
N SER A 69 1.55 12.36 -4.07
CA SER A 69 0.86 11.15 -3.63
C SER A 69 1.53 10.61 -2.37
N GLN A 70 0.72 10.31 -1.35
CA GLN A 70 1.20 9.63 -0.15
C GLN A 70 0.97 8.13 -0.23
N GLY A 71 0.41 7.66 -1.32
CA GLY A 71 0.15 6.26 -1.54
C GLY A 71 0.30 5.92 -3.01
N TRP A 72 0.20 4.64 -3.32
CA TRP A 72 0.29 4.16 -4.69
C TRP A 72 -0.54 2.89 -4.86
N ILE A 73 -0.84 2.56 -6.11
CA ILE A 73 -1.66 1.41 -6.47
C ILE A 73 -1.02 0.76 -7.70
N VAL A 74 -0.84 -0.56 -7.64
CA VAL A 74 -0.43 -1.37 -8.79
C VAL A 74 -1.51 -2.40 -9.03
N GLN A 75 -2.21 -2.27 -10.15
CA GLN A 75 -3.33 -3.13 -10.48
C GLN A 75 -2.90 -4.22 -11.45
N GLY A 76 -3.09 -5.49 -11.04
CA GLY A 76 -2.90 -6.65 -11.92
C GLY A 76 -4.23 -7.17 -12.41
N ASP A 77 -4.20 -8.30 -13.12
CA ASP A 77 -5.40 -8.91 -13.70
C ASP A 77 -6.40 -9.35 -12.63
N LYS A 78 -5.92 -10.01 -11.59
CA LYS A 78 -6.77 -10.60 -10.55
C LYS A 78 -6.56 -9.97 -9.20
N MET A 79 -5.37 -9.45 -8.95
CA MET A 79 -4.95 -8.92 -7.66
C MET A 79 -4.48 -7.48 -7.84
N THR A 80 -4.67 -6.69 -6.79
CA THR A 80 -4.16 -5.33 -6.72
C THR A 80 -3.33 -5.19 -5.46
N VAL A 81 -2.22 -4.47 -5.57
CA VAL A 81 -1.39 -4.09 -4.43
C VAL A 81 -1.52 -2.59 -4.26
N CYS A 82 -1.81 -2.15 -3.05
CA CYS A 82 -1.92 -0.73 -2.76
C CYS A 82 -1.20 -0.42 -1.44
N SER A 83 -0.76 0.81 -1.31
CA SER A 83 0.04 1.22 -0.16
C SER A 83 -0.29 2.65 0.22
N ALA A 84 -0.18 2.92 1.52
CA ALA A 84 -0.22 4.27 2.07
C ALA A 84 0.82 4.31 3.20
N GLY A 85 1.72 5.31 3.16
CA GLY A 85 2.78 5.41 4.13
C GLY A 85 3.66 4.16 4.16
N ASN A 86 3.76 3.53 5.32
CA ASN A 86 4.55 2.32 5.51
C ASN A 86 3.68 1.06 5.63
N MET A 87 2.47 1.11 5.10
CA MET A 87 1.53 0.00 5.05
C MET A 87 1.34 -0.44 3.61
N VAL A 88 1.22 -1.75 3.38
CA VAL A 88 0.93 -2.31 2.05
C VAL A 88 -0.13 -3.39 2.19
N CYS A 89 -1.03 -3.45 1.22
CA CYS A 89 -2.15 -4.38 1.21
C CYS A 89 -2.29 -5.01 -0.18
N MET A 90 -2.60 -6.30 -0.21
CA MET A 90 -2.93 -7.02 -1.44
C MET A 90 -4.36 -7.50 -1.34
N PHE A 91 -5.14 -7.31 -2.40
CA PHE A 91 -6.54 -7.74 -2.40
C PHE A 91 -6.97 -8.24 -3.77
N GLU A 92 -8.02 -9.06 -3.78
CA GLU A 92 -8.62 -9.58 -5.00
C GLU A 92 -9.52 -8.52 -5.65
N ASN A 93 -9.29 -8.28 -6.94
CA ASN A 93 -10.02 -7.24 -7.69
C ASN A 93 -11.53 -7.47 -7.68
N ALA A 94 -11.96 -8.73 -7.75
CA ALA A 94 -13.37 -9.06 -7.85
C ALA A 94 -14.15 -8.80 -6.56
N GLN A 95 -13.49 -8.80 -5.42
CA GLN A 95 -14.15 -8.70 -4.11
C GLN A 95 -13.80 -7.44 -3.34
N GLY A 96 -12.64 -6.87 -3.59
CA GLY A 96 -12.16 -5.73 -2.83
C GLY A 96 -12.71 -4.40 -3.32
N SER A 97 -12.90 -3.47 -2.38
CA SER A 97 -13.23 -2.08 -2.69
C SER A 97 -11.98 -1.23 -2.50
N LEU A 98 -11.44 -0.71 -3.59
CA LEU A 98 -10.23 0.09 -3.55
C LEU A 98 -10.38 1.31 -2.64
N ASN A 99 -11.50 2.01 -2.74
CA ASN A 99 -11.74 3.22 -1.94
C ASN A 99 -11.75 2.89 -0.44
N GLU A 100 -12.44 1.82 -0.07
CA GLU A 100 -12.54 1.40 1.32
C GLU A 100 -11.19 0.97 1.87
N ILE A 101 -10.44 0.19 1.09
CA ILE A 101 -9.12 -0.30 1.50
C ILE A 101 -8.12 0.85 1.61
N MET A 102 -8.09 1.74 0.64
CA MET A 102 -7.18 2.88 0.68
C MET A 102 -7.49 3.82 1.85
N GLN A 103 -8.76 4.02 2.17
CA GLN A 103 -9.13 4.82 3.32
C GLN A 103 -8.63 4.18 4.62
N ALA A 104 -8.82 2.87 4.76
CA ALA A 104 -8.37 2.14 5.94
C ALA A 104 -6.84 2.17 6.08
N LEU A 105 -6.11 2.02 4.96
CA LEU A 105 -4.66 2.11 4.97
C LEU A 105 -4.18 3.51 5.38
N GLY A 106 -4.82 4.54 4.85
CA GLY A 106 -4.47 5.92 5.19
C GLY A 106 -4.67 6.21 6.67
N GLU A 107 -5.77 5.74 7.25
CA GLU A 107 -6.03 5.90 8.67
C GLU A 107 -4.99 5.13 9.50
N ALA A 108 -4.66 3.92 9.10
CA ALA A 108 -3.67 3.10 9.80
C ALA A 108 -2.27 3.71 9.73
N ALA A 109 -1.91 4.30 8.61
CA ALA A 109 -0.60 4.90 8.42
C ALA A 109 -0.37 6.13 9.30
N HIS A 110 -1.45 6.76 9.76
CA HIS A 110 -1.38 7.93 10.62
C HIS A 110 -1.43 7.60 12.12
N GLU A 111 -1.56 6.34 12.46
CA GLU A 111 -1.47 5.91 13.87
C GLU A 111 -0.02 5.93 14.40
#